data_9db1dbdf78555158920542c7844a7c00
#
_entry.id   9db1dbdf78555158920542c7844a7c00
#
_cell.length_a   1.000
_cell.length_b   1.000
_cell.length_c   1.000
_cell.angle_alpha   90.00
_cell.angle_beta   90.00
_cell.angle_gamma   90.00
#
_symmetry.space_group_name_H-M   'P 1'
#
loop_
_entity.id
_entity.type
_entity.pdbx_description
1 polymer ?
#
loop_
_entity_poly.entity_id
_entity_poly.type
_entity_poly.pdbx_seq_one_letter_code
_entity_poly.pdbx_strand_id
1 'polypeptide(L)'
;MLGGGLAAVLPGVAGWPGAGAVAQGASAPAAADARIAVLAARYRRASAALVDWVEAAELWGGPFAYETRDAWRGRYQALVARDRRCTRDLARARPASLRGVVLKLRPAFYCDDLRAAEADCDAEILMAALGDLERLVGG
;
A
#
# COMPACT_ATOMS: atom_id res chain seq x y z
N MET A 1 46.98 17.17 61.59
CA MET A 1 47.08 15.81 61.02
C MET A 1 46.23 15.81 59.76
N LEU A 2 46.76 16.10 58.60
CA LEU A 2 47.27 15.21 57.58
C LEU A 2 46.17 14.28 57.04
N GLY A 3 45.68 14.61 55.86
CA GLY A 3 44.84 13.77 55.04
C GLY A 3 44.64 14.37 53.66
N GLY A 4 45.65 14.18 52.78
CA GLY A 4 45.61 14.62 51.41
C GLY A 4 44.65 13.75 50.59
N GLY A 5 43.75 14.38 49.87
CA GLY A 5 42.89 13.76 48.88
C GLY A 5 43.39 14.10 47.49
N LEU A 6 43.89 13.09 46.80
CA LEU A 6 44.31 13.14 45.41
C LEU A 6 43.09 13.37 44.49
N ALA A 7 43.06 14.51 43.85
CA ALA A 7 42.15 14.75 42.74
C ALA A 7 42.67 14.02 41.52
N ALA A 8 42.01 12.92 41.12
CA ALA A 8 42.27 12.26 39.86
C ALA A 8 41.62 13.08 38.71
N VAL A 9 42.47 13.74 37.93
CA VAL A 9 42.10 14.36 36.68
C VAL A 9 41.92 13.24 35.66
N LEU A 10 40.69 12.98 35.26
CA LEU A 10 40.38 12.12 34.12
C LEU A 10 40.62 12.91 32.81
N PRO A 11 41.39 12.35 31.87
CA PRO A 11 41.62 12.98 30.59
C PRO A 11 40.32 13.04 29.78
N GLY A 12 40.09 14.16 29.12
CA GLY A 12 38.91 14.45 28.32
C GLY A 12 38.64 13.38 27.29
N VAL A 13 37.40 12.91 27.29
CA VAL A 13 36.85 12.13 26.19
C VAL A 13 36.67 13.07 25.02
N ALA A 14 37.58 12.92 24.03
CA ALA A 14 37.55 13.62 22.79
C ALA A 14 36.19 13.42 22.14
N GLY A 15 35.61 14.53 21.68
CA GLY A 15 34.28 14.56 21.08
C GLY A 15 34.15 13.56 19.93
N TRP A 16 33.11 12.74 20.02
CA TRP A 16 32.62 11.98 18.89
C TRP A 16 32.18 12.99 17.83
N PRO A 17 32.68 12.89 16.57
CA PRO A 17 32.20 13.69 15.49
C PRO A 17 30.70 13.38 15.32
N GLY A 18 29.91 14.42 15.32
CA GLY A 18 28.47 14.35 15.27
C GLY A 18 27.99 13.34 14.24
N ALA A 19 27.15 12.44 14.69
CA ALA A 19 26.26 11.70 13.83
C ALA A 19 25.29 12.71 13.18
N GLY A 20 25.77 13.40 12.16
CA GLY A 20 24.90 14.00 11.17
C GLY A 20 24.14 12.84 10.57
N ALA A 21 22.92 12.61 11.06
CA ALA A 21 21.97 11.80 10.35
C ALA A 21 21.70 12.51 9.02
N VAL A 22 22.51 12.15 8.02
CA VAL A 22 22.19 12.42 6.63
C VAL A 22 20.89 11.67 6.43
N ALA A 23 19.78 12.39 6.41
CA ALA A 23 18.52 11.87 5.90
C ALA A 23 18.84 11.45 4.46
N GLN A 24 19.16 10.18 4.29
CA GLN A 24 19.38 9.59 2.98
C GLN A 24 18.02 9.65 2.31
N GLY A 25 17.84 10.68 1.48
CA GLY A 25 16.68 10.78 0.61
C GLY A 25 16.56 9.45 -0.12
N ALA A 26 15.41 8.78 0.01
CA ALA A 26 15.18 7.52 -0.68
C ALA A 26 15.57 7.70 -2.13
N SER A 27 16.38 6.77 -2.69
CA SER A 27 16.74 6.80 -4.10
C SER A 27 15.46 6.83 -4.95
N ALA A 28 15.49 7.48 -6.11
CA ALA A 28 14.31 7.58 -6.97
C ALA A 28 13.60 6.23 -7.23
N PRO A 29 14.30 5.11 -7.45
CA PRO A 29 13.68 3.79 -7.51
C PRO A 29 12.94 3.37 -6.24
N ALA A 30 13.53 3.60 -5.07
CA ALA A 30 12.90 3.27 -3.79
C ALA A 30 11.64 4.11 -3.53
N ALA A 31 11.64 5.38 -3.93
CA ALA A 31 10.46 6.24 -3.84
C ALA A 31 9.33 5.79 -4.78
N ALA A 32 9.65 5.34 -5.99
CA ALA A 32 8.67 4.78 -6.93
C ALA A 32 8.01 3.50 -6.36
N ASP A 33 8.80 2.58 -5.84
CA ASP A 33 8.29 1.34 -5.25
C ASP A 33 7.50 1.61 -3.96
N ALA A 34 7.90 2.59 -3.14
CA ALA A 34 7.13 3.02 -1.97
C ALA A 34 5.75 3.56 -2.36
N ARG A 35 5.67 4.32 -3.46
CA ARG A 35 4.39 4.78 -4.01
C ARG A 35 3.50 3.61 -4.42
N ILE A 36 4.03 2.56 -5.04
CA ILE A 36 3.29 1.36 -5.40
C ILE A 36 2.74 0.67 -4.15
N ALA A 37 3.53 0.55 -3.08
CA ALA A 37 3.06 -0.02 -1.81
C ALA A 37 1.86 0.75 -1.24
N VAL A 38 1.87 2.08 -1.32
CA VAL A 38 0.74 2.93 -0.90
C VAL A 38 -0.50 2.70 -1.76
N LEU A 39 -0.33 2.63 -3.08
CA LEU A 39 -1.44 2.38 -4.01
C LEU A 39 -2.03 0.97 -3.81
N ALA A 40 -1.20 -0.04 -3.63
CA ALA A 40 -1.60 -1.41 -3.31
C ALA A 40 -2.41 -1.48 -2.00
N ALA A 41 -1.99 -0.73 -0.98
CA ALA A 41 -2.73 -0.65 0.28
C ALA A 41 -4.08 0.08 0.12
N ARG A 42 -4.15 1.10 -0.74
CA ARG A 42 -5.41 1.80 -1.06
C ARG A 42 -6.38 0.90 -1.81
N TYR A 43 -5.89 0.17 -2.81
CA TYR A 43 -6.67 -0.81 -3.55
C TYR A 43 -7.26 -1.86 -2.62
N ARG A 44 -6.45 -2.54 -1.80
CA ARG A 44 -6.94 -3.54 -0.83
C ARG A 44 -8.04 -3.01 0.08
N ARG A 45 -7.90 -1.78 0.60
CA ARG A 45 -8.93 -1.17 1.45
C ARG A 45 -10.22 -0.83 0.70
N ALA A 46 -10.12 -0.35 -0.53
CA ALA A 46 -11.29 -0.06 -1.35
C ALA A 46 -12.06 -1.32 -1.68
N SER A 47 -11.34 -2.34 -2.04
CA SER A 47 -11.81 -3.65 -2.39
C SER A 47 -12.45 -4.38 -1.20
N ALA A 48 -11.81 -4.42 -0.03
CA ALA A 48 -12.38 -4.98 1.19
C ALA A 48 -13.68 -4.27 1.57
N ALA A 49 -13.72 -2.93 1.51
CA ALA A 49 -14.94 -2.18 1.83
C ALA A 49 -16.11 -2.49 0.88
N LEU A 50 -15.84 -2.82 -0.38
CA LEU A 50 -16.88 -3.25 -1.33
C LEU A 50 -17.37 -4.67 -0.98
N VAL A 51 -16.45 -5.59 -0.69
CA VAL A 51 -16.78 -6.98 -0.28
C VAL A 51 -17.60 -6.97 1.01
N ASP A 52 -17.10 -6.33 2.07
CA ASP A 52 -17.77 -6.23 3.37
C ASP A 52 -19.20 -5.69 3.21
N TRP A 53 -19.37 -4.72 2.31
CA TRP A 53 -20.68 -4.14 2.05
C TRP A 53 -21.62 -5.10 1.31
N VAL A 54 -21.12 -5.86 0.31
CA VAL A 54 -21.91 -6.87 -0.41
C VAL A 54 -22.31 -8.00 0.51
N GLU A 55 -21.37 -8.54 1.29
CA GLU A 55 -21.63 -9.59 2.28
C GLU A 55 -22.66 -9.16 3.32
N ALA A 56 -22.53 -7.95 3.87
CA ALA A 56 -23.52 -7.42 4.78
C ALA A 56 -24.91 -7.32 4.13
N ALA A 57 -24.99 -6.92 2.87
CA ALA A 57 -26.25 -6.86 2.13
C ALA A 57 -26.89 -8.23 1.94
N GLU A 58 -26.09 -9.26 1.67
CA GLU A 58 -26.58 -10.64 1.50
C GLU A 58 -27.05 -11.26 2.82
N LEU A 59 -26.27 -11.11 3.89
CA LEU A 59 -26.57 -11.68 5.21
C LEU A 59 -27.85 -11.11 5.85
N TRP A 60 -28.17 -9.85 5.60
CA TRP A 60 -29.30 -9.16 6.24
C TRP A 60 -30.57 -9.14 5.36
N GLY A 61 -30.65 -9.99 4.33
CA GLY A 61 -31.83 -10.07 3.46
C GLY A 61 -32.00 -8.90 2.51
N GLY A 62 -30.90 -8.25 2.24
CA GLY A 62 -30.80 -7.09 1.38
C GLY A 62 -30.79 -5.77 2.15
N PRO A 63 -30.27 -4.73 1.51
CA PRO A 63 -30.02 -3.41 2.10
C PRO A 63 -31.29 -2.62 2.44
N PHE A 64 -32.45 -3.18 2.14
CA PHE A 64 -33.73 -2.48 2.17
C PHE A 64 -34.38 -2.42 3.54
N ALA A 65 -33.85 -3.11 4.54
CA ALA A 65 -34.44 -3.11 5.88
C ALA A 65 -34.36 -1.72 6.57
N TYR A 66 -33.39 -0.88 6.19
CA TYR A 66 -33.10 0.39 6.86
C TYR A 66 -32.84 1.57 5.92
N GLU A 67 -32.71 1.35 4.62
CA GLU A 67 -32.39 2.39 3.64
C GLU A 67 -33.34 2.34 2.45
N THR A 68 -33.56 3.49 1.83
CA THR A 68 -34.25 3.52 0.54
C THR A 68 -33.41 2.85 -0.54
N ARG A 69 -34.06 2.24 -1.52
CA ARG A 69 -33.39 1.61 -2.68
C ARG A 69 -32.40 2.53 -3.38
N ASP A 70 -32.71 3.80 -3.45
CA ASP A 70 -31.86 4.78 -4.12
C ASP A 70 -30.62 5.14 -3.29
N ALA A 71 -30.73 5.26 -1.96
CA ALA A 71 -29.60 5.46 -1.07
C ALA A 71 -28.64 4.27 -1.13
N TRP A 72 -29.18 3.05 -1.12
CA TRP A 72 -28.40 1.83 -1.28
C TRP A 72 -27.63 1.81 -2.59
N ARG A 73 -28.33 2.05 -3.72
CA ARG A 73 -27.71 2.07 -5.04
C ARG A 73 -26.60 3.13 -5.12
N GLY A 74 -26.83 4.30 -4.55
CA GLY A 74 -25.84 5.37 -4.50
C GLY A 74 -24.57 4.96 -3.77
N ARG A 75 -24.69 4.30 -2.61
CA ARG A 75 -23.53 3.78 -1.85
C ARG A 75 -22.78 2.69 -2.61
N TYR A 76 -23.48 1.73 -3.19
CA TYR A 76 -22.87 0.69 -4.01
C TYR A 76 -22.08 1.28 -5.17
N GLN A 77 -22.68 2.19 -5.93
CA GLN A 77 -22.00 2.86 -7.03
C GLN A 77 -20.76 3.64 -6.58
N ALA A 78 -20.82 4.29 -5.42
CA ALA A 78 -19.67 5.01 -4.85
C ALA A 78 -18.52 4.07 -4.48
N LEU A 79 -18.82 2.90 -3.88
CA LEU A 79 -17.82 1.88 -3.54
C LEU A 79 -17.18 1.29 -4.81
N VAL A 80 -17.98 0.91 -5.80
CA VAL A 80 -17.50 0.40 -7.09
C VAL A 80 -16.63 1.45 -7.81
N ALA A 81 -17.06 2.71 -7.83
CA ALA A 81 -16.29 3.79 -8.45
C ALA A 81 -14.96 4.02 -7.74
N ARG A 82 -14.93 3.88 -6.40
CA ARG A 82 -13.69 3.99 -5.61
C ARG A 82 -12.75 2.82 -5.90
N ASP A 83 -13.27 1.60 -5.91
CA ASP A 83 -12.49 0.40 -6.21
C ASP A 83 -11.86 0.48 -7.60
N ARG A 84 -12.64 0.77 -8.64
CA ARG A 84 -12.16 0.96 -10.02
C ARG A 84 -11.13 2.08 -10.16
N ARG A 85 -11.23 3.15 -9.36
CA ARG A 85 -10.23 4.22 -9.35
C ARG A 85 -8.91 3.71 -8.77
N CYS A 86 -8.97 3.01 -7.64
CA CYS A 86 -7.78 2.45 -7.00
C CYS A 86 -7.10 1.39 -7.89
N THR A 87 -7.87 0.56 -8.60
CA THR A 87 -7.38 -0.39 -9.60
C THR A 87 -6.60 0.32 -10.70
N ARG A 88 -7.20 1.33 -11.33
CA ARG A 88 -6.54 2.09 -12.40
C ARG A 88 -5.29 2.82 -11.93
N ASP A 89 -5.32 3.40 -10.73
CA ASP A 89 -4.16 4.10 -10.17
C ASP A 89 -3.01 3.12 -9.93
N LEU A 90 -3.29 1.92 -9.43
CA LEU A 90 -2.30 0.87 -9.23
C LEU A 90 -1.81 0.31 -10.57
N ALA A 91 -2.70 0.03 -11.52
CA ALA A 91 -2.34 -0.48 -12.84
C ALA A 91 -1.42 0.50 -13.61
N ARG A 92 -1.69 1.80 -13.53
CA ARG A 92 -0.88 2.85 -14.19
C ARG A 92 0.44 3.16 -13.52
N ALA A 93 0.60 2.78 -12.24
CA ALA A 93 1.84 3.03 -11.52
C ALA A 93 2.98 2.19 -12.12
N ARG A 94 4.12 2.85 -12.42
CA ARG A 94 5.29 2.19 -13.00
C ARG A 94 6.28 1.83 -11.91
N PRO A 95 6.53 0.55 -11.63
CA PRO A 95 7.57 0.11 -10.72
C PRO A 95 8.95 0.39 -11.30
N ALA A 96 9.89 0.67 -10.43
CA ALA A 96 11.29 0.89 -10.79
C ALA A 96 12.16 -0.36 -10.59
N SER A 97 11.60 -1.41 -9.96
CA SER A 97 12.30 -2.67 -9.69
C SER A 97 11.34 -3.86 -9.73
N LEU A 98 11.90 -5.07 -9.81
CA LEU A 98 11.13 -6.32 -9.69
C LEU A 98 10.36 -6.39 -8.36
N ARG A 99 10.93 -5.84 -7.27
CA ARG A 99 10.23 -5.73 -5.99
C ARG A 99 8.96 -4.88 -6.13
N GLY A 100 9.02 -3.77 -6.85
CA GLY A 100 7.87 -2.92 -7.14
C GLY A 100 6.79 -3.66 -7.94
N VAL A 101 7.18 -4.50 -8.90
CA VAL A 101 6.24 -5.37 -9.65
C VAL A 101 5.55 -6.36 -8.71
N VAL A 102 6.30 -7.02 -7.82
CA VAL A 102 5.73 -7.93 -6.82
C VAL A 102 4.75 -7.21 -5.90
N LEU A 103 5.08 -5.99 -5.45
CA LEU A 103 4.17 -5.16 -4.64
C LEU A 103 2.87 -4.81 -5.39
N LYS A 104 2.95 -4.58 -6.70
CA LYS A 104 1.80 -4.30 -7.57
C LYS A 104 0.91 -5.53 -7.77
N LEU A 105 1.51 -6.70 -7.95
CA LEU A 105 0.80 -7.97 -8.17
C LEU A 105 0.14 -8.52 -6.91
N ARG A 106 0.81 -8.35 -5.76
CA ARG A 106 0.42 -8.97 -4.50
C ARG A 106 -1.06 -8.78 -4.12
N PRO A 107 -1.67 -7.61 -4.28
CA PRO A 107 -3.09 -7.44 -3.96
C PRO A 107 -4.04 -8.23 -4.85
N ALA A 108 -3.69 -8.43 -6.12
CA ALA A 108 -4.52 -9.16 -7.07
C ALA A 108 -4.55 -10.67 -6.79
N PHE A 109 -3.51 -11.23 -6.15
CA PHE A 109 -3.44 -12.65 -5.80
C PHE A 109 -4.00 -12.99 -4.42
N TYR A 110 -4.20 -12.00 -3.54
CA TYR A 110 -4.70 -12.23 -2.18
C TYR A 110 -6.19 -11.91 -2.03
N CYS A 111 -6.91 -11.84 -3.13
CA CYS A 111 -8.35 -11.73 -3.08
C CYS A 111 -8.94 -13.11 -2.79
N ASP A 112 -9.44 -13.27 -1.55
CA ASP A 112 -10.17 -14.45 -1.14
C ASP A 112 -11.36 -14.74 -2.08
N ASP A 113 -11.77 -15.99 -2.13
CA ASP A 113 -12.67 -16.68 -3.05
C ASP A 113 -14.01 -16.02 -3.46
N LEU A 114 -14.35 -14.88 -2.90
CA LEU A 114 -15.63 -14.18 -3.14
C LEU A 114 -15.65 -13.30 -4.40
N ARG A 115 -14.55 -13.21 -5.13
CA ARG A 115 -14.39 -12.24 -6.22
C ARG A 115 -14.51 -12.79 -7.63
N ALA A 116 -15.11 -13.92 -7.82
CA ALA A 116 -15.40 -14.43 -9.16
C ALA A 116 -16.24 -13.44 -10.02
N ALA A 117 -16.91 -12.48 -9.40
CA ALA A 117 -17.74 -11.49 -10.09
C ALA A 117 -16.98 -10.22 -10.53
N GLU A 118 -15.76 -9.97 -10.05
CA GLU A 118 -14.97 -8.75 -10.36
C GLU A 118 -13.59 -9.06 -10.96
N ALA A 119 -13.46 -10.17 -11.65
CA ALA A 119 -12.22 -10.61 -12.33
C ALA A 119 -11.60 -9.55 -13.25
N ASP A 120 -12.40 -8.61 -13.75
CA ASP A 120 -11.91 -7.58 -14.68
C ASP A 120 -10.92 -6.59 -14.04
N CYS A 121 -11.11 -6.27 -12.74
CA CYS A 121 -10.21 -5.33 -12.06
C CYS A 121 -8.84 -5.93 -11.80
N ASP A 122 -8.79 -7.22 -11.43
CA ASP A 122 -7.54 -7.92 -11.18
C ASP A 122 -6.78 -8.17 -12.49
N ALA A 123 -7.50 -8.46 -13.58
CA ALA A 123 -6.93 -8.61 -14.91
C ALA A 123 -6.21 -7.34 -15.38
N GLU A 124 -6.75 -6.14 -15.12
CA GLU A 124 -6.09 -4.88 -15.47
C GLU A 124 -4.73 -4.73 -14.75
N ILE A 125 -4.68 -5.05 -13.46
CA ILE A 125 -3.43 -5.02 -12.68
C ILE A 125 -2.43 -6.05 -13.18
N LEU A 126 -2.89 -7.28 -13.45
CA LEU A 126 -2.04 -8.38 -13.93
C LEU A 126 -1.41 -8.05 -15.29
N MET A 127 -2.20 -7.57 -16.25
CA MET A 127 -1.72 -7.18 -17.57
C MET A 127 -0.73 -6.01 -17.50
N ALA A 128 -1.03 -5.01 -16.66
CA ALA A 128 -0.12 -3.88 -16.45
C ALA A 128 1.20 -4.31 -15.82
N ALA A 129 1.17 -5.25 -14.86
CA ALA A 129 2.38 -5.79 -14.23
C ALA A 129 3.21 -6.65 -15.18
N LEU A 130 2.57 -7.40 -16.08
CA LEU A 130 3.28 -8.14 -17.13
C LEU A 130 4.07 -7.19 -18.05
N GLY A 131 3.44 -6.11 -18.52
CA GLY A 131 4.13 -5.08 -19.30
C GLY A 131 5.26 -4.39 -18.53
N ASP A 132 5.13 -4.22 -17.21
CA ASP A 132 6.22 -3.72 -16.38
C ASP A 132 7.38 -4.70 -16.27
N LEU A 133 7.12 -6.01 -16.17
CA LEU A 133 8.15 -7.05 -16.19
C LEU A 133 8.90 -7.05 -17.51
N GLU A 134 8.19 -7.05 -18.65
CA GLU A 134 8.80 -7.00 -19.98
C GLU A 134 9.73 -5.79 -20.12
N ARG A 135 9.29 -4.62 -19.66
CA ARG A 135 10.09 -3.39 -19.68
C ARG A 135 11.35 -3.49 -18.80
N LEU A 136 11.27 -4.12 -17.63
CA LEU A 136 12.41 -4.24 -16.71
C LEU A 136 13.42 -5.31 -17.12
N VAL A 137 12.99 -6.32 -17.87
CA VAL A 137 13.86 -7.41 -18.33
C VAL A 137 14.43 -7.13 -19.71
N GLY A 138 13.72 -6.39 -20.56
CA GLY A 138 14.10 -6.08 -21.95
C GLY A 138 14.96 -4.83 -22.13
N GLY A 139 15.25 -4.07 -21.07
CA GLY A 139 16.15 -2.90 -21.06
C GLY A 139 17.46 -3.23 -20.39
#